data_4ad3ff0dbfa0f704abff1ee2e8ba405f
#
_entry.id   4ad3ff0dbfa0f704abff1ee2e8ba405f
#
_cell.length_a   1.000
_cell.length_b   1.000
_cell.length_c   1.000
_cell.angle_alpha   90.00
_cell.angle_beta   90.00
_cell.angle_gamma   90.00
#
_symmetry.space_group_name_H-M   'P 1'
#
loop_
_entity.id
_entity.type
_entity.pdbx_description
1 polymer ?
#
loop_
_entity_poly.entity_id
_entity_poly.type
_entity_poly.pdbx_seq_one_letter_code
_entity_poly.pdbx_strand_id
1 'polypeptide(L)'
;NGVIVITTKKGRAGKAQFNANVSYSASWLPKAPEQSGGRYERLFFLNALRNTVAPYKTASGEWKIPTSYEEVYANKSTNGPMYNWFWGKTGPQDAVVLQDSLNPFYNNSTHWYRQNYRTAGVINANLQASGGSENVRYMVGAGYYDEKGIAINTDFKRFNVLSNLTAHPAKRLRMDTQLGLTYSDRSRGTSAGAGGSKFEGISSEAKTTSTLLPGGGAIGDLIIQKYNEISEKNQSYSLRYNIALDYELMRNL
;
A
#
# COMPACT_ATOMS: atom_id res chain seq x y z
N ASN A 1 -36.35 5.63 -14.98
CA ASN A 1 -35.18 6.49 -15.18
C ASN A 1 -35.17 7.54 -14.06
N GLY A 2 -34.29 7.36 -13.07
CA GLY A 2 -34.12 8.32 -11.97
C GLY A 2 -33.11 9.38 -12.34
N VAL A 3 -33.34 10.64 -11.97
CA VAL A 3 -32.40 11.75 -12.12
C VAL A 3 -31.90 12.14 -10.74
N ILE A 4 -30.58 12.16 -10.57
CA ILE A 4 -29.95 12.67 -9.35
C ILE A 4 -29.50 14.10 -9.64
N VAL A 5 -30.11 15.08 -8.96
CA VAL A 5 -29.70 16.49 -9.04
C VAL A 5 -28.81 16.81 -7.84
N ILE A 6 -27.55 17.17 -8.11
CA ILE A 6 -26.58 17.59 -7.08
C ILE A 6 -26.49 19.12 -7.11
N THR A 7 -26.92 19.75 -6.03
CA THR A 7 -26.78 21.20 -5.88
C THR A 7 -25.58 21.51 -4.96
N THR A 8 -24.59 22.22 -5.45
CA THR A 8 -23.43 22.65 -4.68
C THR A 8 -23.81 23.80 -3.74
N LYS A 9 -23.13 23.88 -2.57
CA LYS A 9 -23.31 25.01 -1.65
C LYS A 9 -22.88 26.30 -2.33
N LYS A 10 -23.72 27.33 -2.22
CA LYS A 10 -23.46 28.69 -2.74
C LYS A 10 -23.17 29.63 -1.58
N GLY A 11 -22.51 30.76 -1.86
CA GLY A 11 -22.33 31.85 -0.91
C GLY A 11 -23.68 32.44 -0.48
N ARG A 12 -23.71 33.02 0.71
CA ARG A 12 -24.87 33.73 1.26
C ARG A 12 -24.52 35.20 1.44
N ALA A 13 -25.51 36.08 1.24
CA ALA A 13 -25.36 37.49 1.59
C ALA A 13 -25.17 37.64 3.10
N GLY A 14 -24.28 38.53 3.51
CA GLY A 14 -23.99 38.78 4.93
C GLY A 14 -22.49 38.83 5.21
N LYS A 15 -22.16 38.96 6.50
CA LYS A 15 -20.76 38.97 6.97
C LYS A 15 -20.04 37.67 6.60
N ALA A 16 -18.75 37.77 6.37
CA ALA A 16 -17.90 36.62 6.08
C ALA A 16 -17.97 35.61 7.25
N GLN A 17 -18.25 34.36 6.93
CA GLN A 17 -18.25 33.23 7.85
C GLN A 17 -17.14 32.27 7.47
N PHE A 18 -16.40 31.83 8.46
CA PHE A 18 -15.32 30.88 8.32
C PHE A 18 -15.73 29.58 9.01
N ASN A 19 -15.44 28.48 8.37
CA ASN A 19 -15.61 27.14 8.92
C ASN A 19 -14.31 26.38 8.69
N ALA A 20 -13.76 25.81 9.76
CA ALA A 20 -12.58 24.95 9.70
C ALA A 20 -12.92 23.61 10.35
N ASN A 21 -12.56 22.53 9.69
CA ASN A 21 -12.68 21.18 10.19
C ASN A 21 -11.35 20.46 10.00
N VAL A 22 -10.85 19.85 11.06
CA VAL A 22 -9.66 18.99 11.01
C VAL A 22 -9.99 17.70 11.71
N SER A 23 -9.70 16.60 11.05
CA SER A 23 -9.82 15.24 11.62
C SER A 23 -8.54 14.46 11.43
N TYR A 24 -8.23 13.65 12.43
CA TYR A 24 -7.15 12.68 12.37
C TYR A 24 -7.71 11.31 12.72
N SER A 25 -7.34 10.31 11.93
CA SER A 25 -7.64 8.91 12.23
C SER A 25 -6.39 8.06 12.10
N ALA A 26 -6.32 6.99 12.87
CA ALA A 26 -5.24 6.02 12.82
C ALA A 26 -5.81 4.66 12.42
N SER A 27 -5.08 3.96 11.57
CA SER A 27 -5.40 2.60 11.12
C SER A 27 -4.21 1.69 11.39
N TRP A 28 -4.48 0.48 11.79
CA TRP A 28 -3.45 -0.54 12.02
C TRP A 28 -3.93 -1.90 11.56
N LEU A 29 -2.99 -2.80 11.34
CA LEU A 29 -3.33 -4.19 11.04
C LEU A 29 -3.99 -4.83 12.27
N PRO A 30 -5.23 -5.34 12.18
CA PRO A 30 -5.98 -5.78 13.35
C PRO A 30 -5.27 -6.91 14.11
N LYS A 31 -4.98 -8.00 13.44
CA LYS A 31 -4.22 -9.15 13.95
C LYS A 31 -3.40 -9.73 12.80
N ALA A 32 -2.09 -9.75 12.96
CA ALA A 32 -1.25 -10.49 12.02
C ALA A 32 -1.52 -11.98 12.20
N PRO A 33 -1.59 -12.78 11.11
CA PRO A 33 -1.65 -14.23 11.22
C PRO A 33 -0.50 -14.77 12.06
N GLU A 34 -0.76 -15.83 12.82
CA GLU A 34 0.30 -16.53 13.52
C GLU A 34 1.21 -17.23 12.51
N GLN A 35 2.51 -17.06 12.68
CA GLN A 35 3.51 -17.70 11.85
C GLN A 35 4.20 -18.79 12.65
N SER A 36 4.20 -20.01 12.11
CA SER A 36 5.05 -21.09 12.62
C SER A 36 6.47 -20.85 12.11
N GLY A 37 7.29 -20.22 12.93
CA GLY A 37 8.66 -19.83 12.56
C GLY A 37 9.72 -20.45 13.46
N GLY A 38 10.96 -20.03 13.29
CA GLY A 38 12.08 -20.43 14.09
C GLY A 38 12.37 -21.92 14.06
N ARG A 39 12.48 -22.52 15.25
CA ARG A 39 12.77 -23.94 15.38
C ARG A 39 11.79 -24.83 14.63
N TYR A 40 10.50 -24.49 14.63
CA TYR A 40 9.47 -25.32 13.98
C TYR A 40 9.65 -25.32 12.47
N GLU A 41 9.85 -24.17 11.85
CA GLU A 41 10.13 -24.07 10.43
C GLU A 41 11.42 -24.76 10.06
N ARG A 42 12.48 -24.57 10.83
CA ARG A 42 13.76 -25.24 10.61
C ARG A 42 13.63 -26.77 10.60
N LEU A 43 12.98 -27.33 11.63
CA LEU A 43 12.75 -28.78 11.71
C LEU A 43 11.84 -29.28 10.61
N PHE A 44 10.82 -28.50 10.22
CA PHE A 44 9.96 -28.83 9.09
C PHE A 44 10.77 -28.98 7.81
N PHE A 45 11.62 -28.01 7.48
CA PHE A 45 12.45 -28.08 6.28
C PHE A 45 13.48 -29.20 6.33
N LEU A 46 14.13 -29.43 7.46
CA LEU A 46 15.06 -30.54 7.60
C LEU A 46 14.35 -31.91 7.41
N ASN A 47 13.17 -32.07 8.00
CA ASN A 47 12.39 -33.29 7.83
C ASN A 47 11.87 -33.44 6.40
N ALA A 48 11.42 -32.34 5.77
CA ALA A 48 11.00 -32.34 4.38
C ALA A 48 12.15 -32.76 3.45
N LEU A 49 13.34 -32.19 3.62
CA LEU A 49 14.54 -32.60 2.89
C LEU A 49 14.80 -34.10 3.06
N ARG A 50 14.84 -34.59 4.30
CA ARG A 50 15.09 -36.01 4.58
C ARG A 50 14.06 -36.94 3.93
N ASN A 51 12.79 -36.54 3.94
CA ASN A 51 11.70 -37.37 3.44
C ASN A 51 11.50 -37.31 1.92
N THR A 52 12.04 -36.26 1.28
CA THR A 52 11.89 -36.05 -0.17
C THR A 52 13.14 -36.41 -0.97
N VAL A 53 14.25 -36.74 -0.31
CA VAL A 53 15.45 -37.14 -1.00
C VAL A 53 15.30 -38.53 -1.65
N ALA A 54 15.70 -38.60 -2.91
CA ALA A 54 15.68 -39.87 -3.62
C ALA A 54 16.73 -40.84 -3.05
N PRO A 55 16.49 -42.14 -3.17
CA PRO A 55 17.51 -43.13 -2.90
C PRO A 55 18.76 -42.85 -3.79
N TYR A 56 19.91 -43.07 -3.23
CA TYR A 56 21.18 -42.97 -3.95
C TYR A 56 21.94 -44.30 -3.94
N LYS A 57 22.82 -44.51 -4.90
CA LYS A 57 23.69 -45.69 -4.92
C LYS A 57 24.95 -45.45 -4.11
N THR A 58 25.24 -46.34 -3.19
CA THR A 58 26.52 -46.36 -2.46
C THR A 58 27.68 -46.74 -3.40
N ALA A 59 28.89 -46.63 -2.94
CA ALA A 59 30.07 -47.10 -3.69
C ALA A 59 30.03 -48.60 -3.98
N SER A 60 29.33 -49.39 -3.15
CA SER A 60 29.08 -50.82 -3.37
C SER A 60 27.96 -51.10 -4.38
N GLY A 61 27.27 -50.09 -4.90
CA GLY A 61 26.18 -50.23 -5.87
C GLY A 61 24.80 -50.51 -5.26
N GLU A 62 24.68 -50.52 -3.95
CA GLU A 62 23.40 -50.68 -3.24
C GLU A 62 22.60 -49.39 -3.19
N TRP A 63 21.28 -49.51 -3.27
CA TRP A 63 20.39 -48.37 -3.10
C TRP A 63 20.18 -48.08 -1.59
N LYS A 64 20.45 -46.83 -1.19
CA LYS A 64 20.26 -46.36 0.17
C LYS A 64 19.42 -45.11 0.19
N ILE A 65 18.52 -44.99 1.17
CA ILE A 65 17.83 -43.74 1.49
C ILE A 65 18.62 -43.03 2.59
N PRO A 66 18.95 -41.73 2.42
CA PRO A 66 19.64 -40.95 3.46
C PRO A 66 18.87 -40.99 4.78
N THR A 67 19.57 -41.27 5.87
CA THR A 67 19.00 -41.36 7.22
C THR A 67 19.43 -40.18 8.11
N SER A 68 20.44 -39.46 7.69
CA SER A 68 20.93 -38.25 8.38
C SER A 68 21.03 -37.04 7.43
N TYR A 69 21.15 -35.87 7.99
CA TYR A 69 21.32 -34.64 7.20
C TYR A 69 22.69 -34.59 6.52
N GLU A 70 23.71 -35.14 7.12
CA GLU A 70 25.06 -35.28 6.54
C GLU A 70 25.00 -36.14 5.28
N GLU A 71 24.27 -37.25 5.30
CA GLU A 71 24.07 -38.10 4.13
C GLU A 71 23.31 -37.37 3.02
N VAL A 72 22.26 -36.58 3.39
CA VAL A 72 21.53 -35.73 2.44
C VAL A 72 22.48 -34.71 1.81
N TYR A 73 23.34 -34.08 2.61
CA TYR A 73 24.30 -33.09 2.15
C TYR A 73 25.38 -33.71 1.24
N ALA A 74 25.95 -34.82 1.65
CA ALA A 74 26.95 -35.53 0.87
C ALA A 74 26.44 -35.96 -0.54
N ASN A 75 25.13 -36.19 -0.64
CA ASN A 75 24.47 -36.60 -1.87
C ASN A 75 23.66 -35.48 -2.55
N LYS A 76 23.99 -34.21 -2.28
CA LYS A 76 23.27 -33.05 -2.80
C LYS A 76 23.16 -32.98 -4.32
N SER A 77 24.09 -33.57 -5.07
CA SER A 77 24.01 -33.62 -6.53
C SER A 77 22.82 -34.43 -7.03
N THR A 78 22.49 -35.52 -6.32
CA THR A 78 21.32 -36.36 -6.59
C THR A 78 20.02 -35.67 -6.16
N ASN A 79 20.08 -34.88 -5.09
CA ASN A 79 18.95 -34.22 -4.46
C ASN A 79 18.90 -32.71 -4.79
N GLY A 80 19.85 -32.20 -5.55
CA GLY A 80 20.01 -30.78 -5.85
C GLY A 80 18.75 -30.06 -6.35
N PRO A 81 17.97 -30.63 -7.29
CA PRO A 81 16.73 -30.00 -7.75
C PRO A 81 15.72 -29.78 -6.64
N MET A 82 15.51 -30.78 -5.78
CA MET A 82 14.58 -30.66 -4.63
C MET A 82 15.09 -29.68 -3.59
N TYR A 83 16.38 -29.69 -3.33
CA TYR A 83 17.02 -28.74 -2.42
C TYR A 83 16.85 -27.31 -2.90
N ASN A 84 17.13 -27.02 -4.18
CA ASN A 84 16.96 -25.71 -4.78
C ASN A 84 15.50 -25.27 -4.84
N TRP A 85 14.57 -26.19 -4.96
CA TRP A 85 13.13 -25.89 -4.95
C TRP A 85 12.66 -25.38 -3.59
N PHE A 86 13.12 -25.96 -2.48
CA PHE A 86 12.75 -25.51 -1.13
C PHE A 86 13.32 -24.16 -0.77
N TRP A 87 14.55 -23.86 -1.14
CA TRP A 87 15.28 -22.69 -0.65
C TRP A 87 15.45 -21.58 -1.67
N GLY A 88 15.25 -21.86 -2.95
CA GLY A 88 15.54 -20.91 -4.00
C GLY A 88 17.02 -20.48 -4.05
N LYS A 89 17.30 -19.45 -4.83
CA LYS A 89 18.68 -18.93 -4.96
C LYS A 89 19.12 -17.97 -3.86
N THR A 90 18.19 -17.54 -2.99
CA THR A 90 18.40 -16.46 -2.01
C THR A 90 18.22 -16.88 -0.55
N GLY A 91 17.86 -18.12 -0.29
CA GLY A 91 17.68 -18.65 1.06
C GLY A 91 18.90 -19.40 1.59
N PRO A 92 18.83 -19.91 2.82
CA PRO A 92 19.80 -20.81 3.37
C PRO A 92 19.85 -22.06 2.46
N GLN A 93 20.97 -22.19 1.75
CA GLN A 93 21.08 -23.14 0.62
C GLN A 93 21.64 -24.50 1.01
N ASP A 94 21.87 -24.71 2.29
CA ASP A 94 22.57 -25.89 2.78
C ASP A 94 21.93 -26.43 4.06
N ALA A 95 21.63 -27.74 4.08
CA ALA A 95 21.13 -28.39 5.29
C ALA A 95 22.06 -28.25 6.49
N VAL A 96 23.37 -28.10 6.26
CA VAL A 96 24.38 -27.86 7.30
C VAL A 96 24.15 -26.49 7.96
N VAL A 97 23.80 -25.46 7.18
CA VAL A 97 23.49 -24.11 7.69
C VAL A 97 22.35 -24.15 8.72
N LEU A 98 21.37 -25.03 8.53
CA LEU A 98 20.22 -25.19 9.43
C LEU A 98 20.55 -26.01 10.69
N GLN A 99 21.70 -26.65 10.74
CA GLN A 99 22.19 -27.40 11.90
C GLN A 99 23.22 -26.61 12.70
N ASP A 100 23.84 -25.61 12.12
CA ASP A 100 24.82 -24.76 12.78
C ASP A 100 24.11 -23.72 13.64
N SER A 101 24.19 -23.89 14.98
CA SER A 101 23.58 -22.98 15.95
C SER A 101 24.19 -21.57 15.98
N LEU A 102 25.32 -21.36 15.36
CA LEU A 102 25.96 -20.04 15.21
C LEU A 102 25.48 -19.31 13.97
N ASN A 103 24.75 -20.00 13.10
CA ASN A 103 24.26 -19.40 11.87
C ASN A 103 23.06 -18.48 12.13
N PRO A 104 22.99 -17.28 11.53
CA PRO A 104 21.89 -16.33 11.72
C PRO A 104 20.53 -16.86 11.27
N PHE A 105 20.49 -17.90 10.44
CA PHE A 105 19.24 -18.56 10.02
C PHE A 105 18.74 -19.61 11.02
N TYR A 106 19.59 -20.05 11.93
CA TYR A 106 19.25 -21.09 12.88
C TYR A 106 18.20 -20.58 13.87
N ASN A 107 17.02 -21.18 13.87
CA ASN A 107 15.89 -20.78 14.68
C ASN A 107 15.47 -19.30 14.56
N ASN A 108 15.93 -18.54 13.54
CA ASN A 108 15.44 -17.19 13.33
C ASN A 108 13.94 -17.20 13.06
N SER A 109 13.23 -16.19 13.54
CA SER A 109 11.78 -16.08 13.38
C SER A 109 11.40 -14.65 13.05
N THR A 110 11.59 -14.27 11.80
CA THR A 110 11.19 -12.95 11.31
C THR A 110 9.69 -12.89 11.08
N HIS A 111 9.05 -11.91 11.68
CA HIS A 111 7.63 -11.67 11.49
C HIS A 111 7.40 -10.72 10.30
N TRP A 112 7.33 -11.27 9.08
CA TRP A 112 7.27 -10.50 7.84
C TRP A 112 6.07 -9.55 7.74
N TYR A 113 4.93 -9.89 8.37
CA TYR A 113 3.81 -8.95 8.45
C TYR A 113 4.17 -7.67 9.20
N ARG A 114 4.96 -7.75 10.27
CA ARG A 114 5.41 -6.55 11.01
C ARG A 114 6.41 -5.73 10.22
N GLN A 115 7.15 -6.35 9.31
CA GLN A 115 8.10 -5.65 8.43
C GLN A 115 7.36 -4.90 7.29
N ASN A 116 6.26 -5.45 6.80
CA ASN A 116 5.56 -4.95 5.63
C ASN A 116 4.36 -4.05 5.97
N TYR A 117 3.95 -3.99 7.24
CA TYR A 117 2.82 -3.20 7.68
C TYR A 117 3.21 -2.25 8.82
N ARG A 118 2.54 -1.12 8.85
CA ARG A 118 2.74 -0.08 9.87
C ARG A 118 1.40 0.44 10.39
N THR A 119 1.44 1.10 11.55
CA THR A 119 0.35 1.99 11.93
C THR A 119 0.35 3.20 11.02
N ALA A 120 -0.78 3.52 10.45
CA ALA A 120 -0.96 4.54 9.45
C ALA A 120 -1.88 5.64 9.95
N GLY A 121 -1.59 6.89 9.59
CA GLY A 121 -2.38 8.05 9.96
C GLY A 121 -3.06 8.67 8.74
N VAL A 122 -4.25 9.19 8.94
CA VAL A 122 -4.99 9.99 7.96
C VAL A 122 -5.29 11.35 8.55
N ILE A 123 -4.87 12.39 7.86
CA ILE A 123 -5.20 13.77 8.18
C ILE A 123 -6.18 14.28 7.12
N ASN A 124 -7.29 14.84 7.56
CA ASN A 124 -8.23 15.53 6.68
C ASN A 124 -8.53 16.92 7.27
N ALA A 125 -8.12 17.95 6.57
CA ALA A 125 -8.30 19.33 6.96
C ALA A 125 -9.07 20.09 5.88
N ASN A 126 -10.14 20.79 6.28
CA ASN A 126 -10.94 21.58 5.38
C ASN A 126 -11.16 22.98 5.98
N LEU A 127 -10.97 24.00 5.14
CA LEU A 127 -11.24 25.39 5.46
C LEU A 127 -12.23 25.94 4.44
N GLN A 128 -13.23 26.66 4.91
CA GLN A 128 -14.24 27.28 4.06
C GLN A 128 -14.49 28.70 4.52
N ALA A 129 -14.59 29.61 3.58
CA ALA A 129 -15.04 30.97 3.81
C ALA A 129 -16.23 31.26 2.89
N SER A 130 -17.27 31.90 3.41
CA SER A 130 -18.42 32.31 2.62
C SER A 130 -18.97 33.64 3.11
N GLY A 131 -19.50 34.45 2.21
CA GLY A 131 -20.03 35.75 2.53
C GLY A 131 -20.48 36.49 1.28
N GLY A 132 -20.75 37.76 1.42
CA GLY A 132 -21.05 38.65 0.30
C GLY A 132 -22.13 39.68 0.59
N SER A 133 -22.52 40.38 -0.46
CA SER A 133 -23.63 41.34 -0.49
C SER A 133 -24.81 40.75 -1.25
N GLU A 134 -25.85 41.54 -1.44
CA GLU A 134 -26.97 41.17 -2.33
C GLU A 134 -26.52 40.98 -3.78
N ASN A 135 -25.55 41.75 -4.21
CA ASN A 135 -25.06 41.75 -5.59
C ASN A 135 -23.94 40.74 -5.84
N VAL A 136 -23.16 40.39 -4.80
CA VAL A 136 -22.02 39.46 -4.94
C VAL A 136 -22.01 38.52 -3.76
N ARG A 137 -22.03 37.22 -4.02
CA ARG A 137 -21.94 36.16 -3.03
C ARG A 137 -20.83 35.20 -3.40
N TYR A 138 -20.03 34.84 -2.43
CA TYR A 138 -18.89 33.95 -2.65
C TYR A 138 -18.85 32.82 -1.62
N MET A 139 -18.30 31.72 -2.04
CA MET A 139 -17.84 30.63 -1.18
C MET A 139 -16.51 30.14 -1.74
N VAL A 140 -15.49 30.13 -0.89
CA VAL A 140 -14.17 29.58 -1.20
C VAL A 140 -13.86 28.51 -0.17
N GLY A 141 -13.39 27.39 -0.62
CA GLY A 141 -12.96 26.27 0.22
C GLY A 141 -11.61 25.75 -0.20
N ALA A 142 -10.82 25.33 0.76
CA ALA A 142 -9.58 24.60 0.57
C ALA A 142 -9.60 23.33 1.41
N GLY A 143 -9.15 22.21 0.84
CA GLY A 143 -9.07 20.93 1.51
C GLY A 143 -7.69 20.32 1.33
N TYR A 144 -7.21 19.71 2.40
CA TYR A 144 -6.00 18.91 2.43
C TYR A 144 -6.31 17.53 3.01
N TYR A 145 -5.90 16.50 2.30
CA TYR A 145 -6.04 15.11 2.70
C TYR A 145 -4.68 14.42 2.55
N ASP A 146 -4.20 13.81 3.62
CA ASP A 146 -2.95 13.05 3.65
C ASP A 146 -3.21 11.72 4.33
N GLU A 147 -3.14 10.64 3.57
CA GLU A 147 -3.35 9.27 4.01
C GLU A 147 -2.06 8.49 3.81
N LYS A 148 -1.53 7.96 4.89
CA LYS A 148 -0.53 6.91 4.84
C LYS A 148 -1.21 5.57 4.88
N GLY A 149 -0.88 4.67 3.97
CA GLY A 149 -1.43 3.32 3.98
C GLY A 149 -0.80 2.45 5.07
N ILE A 150 -1.54 1.46 5.55
CA ILE A 150 -1.03 0.46 6.50
C ILE A 150 0.05 -0.42 5.89
N ALA A 151 0.02 -0.68 4.58
CA ALA A 151 1.14 -1.28 3.86
C ALA A 151 2.20 -0.21 3.60
N ILE A 152 3.48 -0.55 3.75
CA ILE A 152 4.57 0.38 3.44
C ILE A 152 4.50 0.89 2.00
N ASN A 153 4.91 2.14 1.77
CA ASN A 153 4.93 2.80 0.45
C ASN A 153 3.58 2.91 -0.28
N THR A 154 2.47 2.86 0.46
CA THR A 154 1.14 3.13 -0.06
C THR A 154 0.61 4.41 0.57
N ASP A 155 0.74 5.53 -0.13
CA ASP A 155 0.37 6.85 0.37
C ASP A 155 -0.55 7.55 -0.63
N PHE A 156 -1.44 8.40 -0.12
CA PHE A 156 -2.30 9.23 -0.94
C PHE A 156 -2.37 10.64 -0.35
N LYS A 157 -2.06 11.64 -1.15
CA LYS A 157 -2.19 13.05 -0.80
C LYS A 157 -3.11 13.73 -1.79
N ARG A 158 -3.97 14.60 -1.29
CA ARG A 158 -4.85 15.41 -2.12
C ARG A 158 -4.96 16.81 -1.56
N PHE A 159 -4.78 17.78 -2.42
CA PHE A 159 -5.08 19.19 -2.17
C PHE A 159 -6.16 19.64 -3.14
N ASN A 160 -7.18 20.32 -2.65
CA ASN A 160 -8.25 20.84 -3.48
C ASN A 160 -8.65 22.25 -3.06
N VAL A 161 -8.98 23.06 -4.06
CA VAL A 161 -9.56 24.39 -3.88
C VAL A 161 -10.85 24.45 -4.69
N LEU A 162 -11.89 24.99 -4.08
CA LEU A 162 -13.17 25.23 -4.70
C LEU A 162 -13.55 26.70 -4.49
N SER A 163 -13.96 27.38 -5.53
CA SER A 163 -14.50 28.74 -5.45
C SER A 163 -15.80 28.81 -6.22
N ASN A 164 -16.85 29.25 -5.56
CA ASN A 164 -18.15 29.55 -6.15
C ASN A 164 -18.44 31.04 -5.97
N LEU A 165 -18.72 31.73 -7.06
CA LEU A 165 -19.07 33.15 -7.07
C LEU A 165 -20.40 33.31 -7.81
N THR A 166 -21.36 33.98 -7.19
CA THR A 166 -22.58 34.45 -7.82
C THR A 166 -22.54 35.99 -7.80
N ALA A 167 -22.66 36.63 -8.94
CA ALA A 167 -22.66 38.06 -9.08
C ALA A 167 -23.85 38.53 -9.93
N HIS A 168 -24.35 39.71 -9.59
CA HIS A 168 -25.39 40.40 -10.39
C HIS A 168 -24.77 41.71 -10.91
N PRO A 169 -24.00 41.67 -12.05
CA PRO A 169 -23.34 42.86 -12.62
C PRO A 169 -24.33 43.90 -13.09
N ALA A 170 -25.55 43.50 -13.43
CA ALA A 170 -26.65 44.37 -13.81
C ALA A 170 -27.97 43.83 -13.27
N LYS A 171 -29.02 44.69 -13.23
CA LYS A 171 -30.35 44.34 -12.69
C LYS A 171 -30.99 43.08 -13.30
N ARG A 172 -30.62 42.73 -14.54
CA ARG A 172 -31.17 41.58 -15.29
C ARG A 172 -30.14 40.54 -15.67
N LEU A 173 -28.90 40.68 -15.18
CA LEU A 173 -27.80 39.77 -15.48
C LEU A 173 -27.30 39.13 -14.22
N ARG A 174 -27.38 37.81 -14.20
CA ARG A 174 -26.78 36.96 -13.16
C ARG A 174 -25.62 36.19 -13.77
N MET A 175 -24.52 36.16 -13.05
CA MET A 175 -23.34 35.40 -13.40
C MET A 175 -23.01 34.44 -12.25
N ASP A 176 -23.02 33.14 -12.54
CA ASP A 176 -22.53 32.10 -11.63
C ASP A 176 -21.18 31.57 -12.17
N THR A 177 -20.15 31.58 -11.36
CA THR A 177 -18.86 30.99 -11.69
C THR A 177 -18.47 29.94 -10.66
N GLN A 178 -17.88 28.86 -11.13
CA GLN A 178 -17.35 27.82 -10.29
C GLN A 178 -15.94 27.44 -10.78
N LEU A 179 -14.97 27.52 -9.88
CA LEU A 179 -13.60 27.10 -10.11
C LEU A 179 -13.29 25.95 -9.15
N GLY A 180 -12.82 24.82 -9.66
CA GLY A 180 -12.33 23.69 -8.90
C GLY A 180 -10.93 23.32 -9.35
N LEU A 181 -9.99 23.29 -8.42
CA LEU A 181 -8.63 22.82 -8.61
C LEU A 181 -8.41 21.61 -7.71
N THR A 182 -7.85 20.56 -8.25
CA THR A 182 -7.47 19.38 -7.46
C THR A 182 -6.11 18.90 -7.90
N TYR A 183 -5.22 18.73 -6.96
CA TYR A 183 -3.97 18.00 -7.10
C TYR A 183 -4.02 16.75 -6.25
N SER A 184 -3.63 15.61 -6.79
CA SER A 184 -3.46 14.39 -6.01
C SER A 184 -2.16 13.68 -6.38
N ASP A 185 -1.53 13.12 -5.37
CA ASP A 185 -0.34 12.27 -5.49
C ASP A 185 -0.63 10.94 -4.80
N ARG A 186 -0.51 9.85 -5.54
CA ARG A 186 -0.74 8.50 -5.05
C ARG A 186 0.49 7.65 -5.28
N SER A 187 1.04 7.12 -4.21
CA SER A 187 2.03 6.06 -4.26
C SER A 187 1.34 4.71 -4.09
N ARG A 188 1.56 3.82 -5.01
CA ARG A 188 1.01 2.45 -4.94
C ARG A 188 2.05 1.42 -4.54
N GLY A 189 3.41 1.75 -4.37
CA GLY A 189 4.54 0.89 -4.24
C GLY A 189 4.64 -0.01 -5.47
N THR A 190 5.32 -1.14 -5.41
CA THR A 190 5.44 -2.09 -6.51
C THR A 190 4.18 -2.91 -6.70
N SER A 191 3.70 -3.03 -7.91
CA SER A 191 2.90 -4.17 -8.29
C SER A 191 3.83 -5.38 -8.41
N ALA A 192 3.69 -6.34 -7.54
CA ALA A 192 4.34 -7.64 -7.72
C ALA A 192 3.62 -8.37 -8.86
N GLY A 193 4.20 -8.32 -10.05
CA GLY A 193 3.73 -9.09 -11.21
C GLY A 193 2.55 -8.49 -11.97
N ALA A 194 2.40 -8.88 -13.20
CA ALA A 194 1.32 -8.45 -14.08
C ALA A 194 -0.05 -8.81 -13.49
N GLY A 195 -0.81 -7.82 -13.06
CA GLY A 195 -2.23 -7.95 -12.71
C GLY A 195 -2.58 -8.02 -11.23
N GLY A 196 -1.61 -8.05 -10.31
CA GLY A 196 -1.90 -8.05 -8.86
C GLY A 196 -2.00 -6.65 -8.27
N SER A 197 -2.89 -6.46 -7.31
CA SER A 197 -2.82 -5.28 -6.45
C SER A 197 -1.60 -5.42 -5.54
N LYS A 198 -0.97 -4.30 -5.18
CA LYS A 198 0.16 -4.29 -4.25
C LYS A 198 -0.10 -4.92 -2.92
N PHE A 199 -1.29 -4.67 -2.41
CA PHE A 199 -1.74 -5.24 -1.15
C PHE A 199 -1.70 -6.77 -1.20
N GLU A 200 -2.12 -7.36 -2.31
CA GLU A 200 -2.06 -8.81 -2.51
C GLU A 200 -0.62 -9.30 -2.63
N GLY A 201 0.25 -8.58 -3.33
CA GLY A 201 1.67 -8.92 -3.45
C GLY A 201 2.37 -8.95 -2.10
N ILE A 202 2.27 -7.88 -1.32
CA ILE A 202 2.88 -7.79 0.02
C ILE A 202 2.29 -8.84 0.96
N SER A 203 0.97 -9.03 0.96
CA SER A 203 0.31 -10.04 1.78
C SER A 203 0.71 -11.46 1.40
N SER A 204 0.82 -11.75 0.10
CA SER A 204 1.25 -13.05 -0.40
C SER A 204 2.70 -13.33 -0.03
N GLU A 205 3.60 -12.39 -0.25
CA GLU A 205 5.02 -12.58 0.08
C GLU A 205 5.28 -12.68 1.58
N ALA A 206 4.55 -11.92 2.41
CA ALA A 206 4.63 -12.06 3.86
C ALA A 206 4.22 -13.45 4.36
N LYS A 207 3.36 -14.16 3.60
CA LYS A 207 2.96 -15.54 3.90
C LYS A 207 3.97 -16.58 3.41
N THR A 208 4.64 -16.32 2.31
CA THR A 208 5.47 -17.31 1.61
C THR A 208 6.97 -17.16 1.90
N THR A 209 7.39 -16.01 2.40
CA THR A 209 8.80 -15.78 2.75
C THR A 209 9.15 -16.53 4.03
N SER A 210 10.25 -17.29 3.99
CA SER A 210 10.73 -18.04 5.16
C SER A 210 11.02 -17.11 6.33
N THR A 211 10.53 -17.49 7.51
CA THR A 211 10.80 -16.74 8.75
C THR A 211 12.26 -16.90 9.21
N LEU A 212 12.97 -17.90 8.71
CA LEU A 212 14.38 -18.12 9.00
C LEU A 212 15.27 -17.02 8.40
N LEU A 213 14.81 -16.34 7.36
CA LEU A 213 15.51 -15.19 6.80
C LEU A 213 15.51 -14.03 7.78
N PRO A 214 16.67 -13.42 8.09
CA PRO A 214 16.74 -12.28 9.01
C PRO A 214 15.95 -11.08 8.47
N GLY A 215 15.14 -10.46 9.33
CA GLY A 215 14.38 -9.25 8.99
C GLY A 215 15.20 -7.95 8.99
N GLY A 216 16.47 -8.01 9.43
CA GLY A 216 17.40 -6.88 9.47
C GLY A 216 18.74 -7.20 8.82
N GLY A 217 19.61 -6.19 8.68
CA GLY A 217 20.91 -6.32 8.01
C GLY A 217 20.77 -6.51 6.50
N ALA A 218 21.85 -6.82 5.82
CA ALA A 218 21.93 -6.84 4.36
C ALA A 218 20.88 -7.75 3.67
N ILE A 219 20.52 -8.87 4.29
CA ILE A 219 19.52 -9.81 3.72
C ILE A 219 18.11 -9.25 3.89
N GLY A 220 17.78 -8.76 5.10
CA GLY A 220 16.49 -8.12 5.36
C GLY A 220 16.30 -6.89 4.49
N ASP A 221 17.34 -6.08 4.35
CA ASP A 221 17.34 -4.89 3.50
C ASP A 221 17.09 -5.24 2.03
N LEU A 222 17.69 -6.29 1.49
CA LEU A 222 17.45 -6.76 0.12
C LEU A 222 15.98 -7.17 -0.10
N ILE A 223 15.38 -7.83 0.87
CA ILE A 223 13.97 -8.26 0.78
C ILE A 223 13.05 -7.06 0.85
N ILE A 224 13.31 -6.11 1.75
CA ILE A 224 12.51 -4.89 1.93
C ILE A 224 12.78 -3.89 0.81
N GLN A 225 14.02 -3.76 0.35
CA GLN A 225 14.43 -2.86 -0.72
C GLN A 225 13.64 -3.13 -2.02
N LYS A 226 13.39 -4.38 -2.32
CA LYS A 226 12.50 -4.78 -3.42
C LYS A 226 11.14 -4.07 -3.35
N TYR A 227 10.64 -3.74 -2.14
CA TYR A 227 9.40 -2.99 -1.95
C TYR A 227 9.62 -1.48 -1.83
N ASN A 228 10.82 -1.04 -1.46
CA ASN A 228 11.13 0.38 -1.28
C ASN A 228 11.58 1.07 -2.57
N GLU A 229 12.30 0.38 -3.44
CA GLU A 229 12.91 0.97 -4.64
C GLU A 229 11.92 1.19 -5.79
N ILE A 230 10.84 0.44 -5.85
CA ILE A 230 9.85 0.62 -6.90
C ILE A 230 8.65 1.39 -6.33
N SER A 231 8.74 2.70 -6.26
CA SER A 231 7.58 3.54 -5.94
C SER A 231 6.94 4.03 -7.23
N GLU A 232 5.77 3.52 -7.52
CA GLU A 232 4.94 4.04 -8.61
C GLU A 232 4.24 5.30 -8.11
N LYS A 233 4.66 6.47 -8.58
CA LYS A 233 4.02 7.74 -8.28
C LYS A 233 3.02 8.07 -9.38
N ASN A 234 1.78 8.29 -9.00
CA ASN A 234 0.73 8.74 -9.91
C ASN A 234 0.22 10.10 -9.45
N GLN A 235 0.59 11.13 -10.21
CA GLN A 235 0.18 12.51 -9.97
C GLN A 235 -0.94 12.89 -10.91
N SER A 236 -1.98 13.48 -10.37
CA SER A 236 -3.13 13.97 -11.13
C SER A 236 -3.44 15.42 -10.82
N TYR A 237 -3.65 16.21 -11.85
CA TYR A 237 -4.09 17.59 -11.79
C TYR A 237 -5.44 17.69 -12.47
N SER A 238 -6.40 18.31 -11.82
CA SER A 238 -7.72 18.58 -12.39
C SER A 238 -8.08 20.04 -12.20
N LEU A 239 -8.42 20.69 -13.30
CA LEU A 239 -8.98 22.03 -13.34
C LEU A 239 -10.40 21.91 -13.88
N ARG A 240 -11.36 22.43 -13.13
CA ARG A 240 -12.75 22.56 -13.59
C ARG A 240 -13.15 24.02 -13.47
N TYR A 241 -13.62 24.60 -14.56
CA TYR A 241 -14.12 25.94 -14.58
C TYR A 241 -15.47 25.97 -15.30
N ASN A 242 -16.49 26.50 -14.63
CA ASN A 242 -17.84 26.66 -15.16
C ASN A 242 -18.25 28.12 -15.02
N ILE A 243 -18.85 28.66 -16.07
CA ILE A 243 -19.51 29.97 -16.08
C ILE A 243 -20.93 29.77 -16.60
N ALA A 244 -21.90 30.29 -15.89
CA ALA A 244 -23.26 30.41 -16.33
C ALA A 244 -23.68 31.88 -16.30
N LEU A 245 -24.31 32.34 -17.36
CA LEU A 245 -24.83 33.69 -17.50
C LEU A 245 -26.34 33.57 -17.74
N ASP A 246 -27.12 34.11 -16.82
CA ASP A 246 -28.59 34.18 -16.92
C ASP A 246 -28.99 35.62 -17.17
N TYR A 247 -29.62 35.90 -18.30
CA TYR A 247 -30.13 37.23 -18.66
C TYR A 247 -31.64 37.22 -18.83
N GLU A 248 -32.31 38.04 -18.03
CA GLU A 248 -33.77 38.18 -18.07
C GLU A 248 -34.17 39.16 -19.19
N LEU A 249 -34.62 38.67 -20.33
CA LEU A 249 -35.02 39.46 -21.50
C LEU A 249 -36.29 40.30 -21.28
N MET A 250 -37.30 39.73 -20.61
CA MET A 250 -38.57 40.40 -20.32
C MET A 250 -39.09 40.02 -18.94
N ARG A 251 -39.71 40.96 -18.23
CA ARG A 251 -40.46 40.73 -17.00
C ARG A 251 -41.86 40.24 -17.42
N ASN A 252 -42.23 39.06 -17.06
CA ASN A 252 -43.56 38.46 -17.26
C ASN A 252 -43.90 38.16 -18.73
N LEU A 253 -43.44 37.08 -19.27
CA LEU A 253 -44.14 36.28 -20.27
C LEU A 253 -44.74 35.08 -19.57
#